data_e3c7c55f12c3423c3f2100a8080c2427
#
_entry.id   e3c7c55f12c3423c3f2100a8080c2427
#
_cell.length_a   1.000
_cell.length_b   1.000
_cell.length_c   1.000
_cell.angle_alpha   90.00
_cell.angle_beta   90.00
_cell.angle_gamma   90.00
#
_symmetry.space_group_name_H-M   'P 1'
#
loop_
_entity.id
_entity.type
_entity.pdbx_description
1 polymer ?
#
loop_
_entity_poly.entity_id
_entity_poly.type
_entity_poly.pdbx_seq_one_letter_code
_entity_poly.pdbx_strand_id
1 'polypeptide(L)' 'MSLQLARPICFIDLETTGINVSLDKIVEIALVKIMPDGTKQVKRKLVNPEMHIPEQVTAIHGISDEMVKDAPTFKQ' A
#
# COMPACT_ATOMS: atom_id res chain seq x y z
N MET A 1 23.96 -10.80 6.07
CA MET A 1 24.61 -9.49 6.08
C MET A 1 23.80 -8.55 6.94
N SER A 2 24.43 -7.92 7.89
CA SER A 2 23.72 -6.93 8.72
C SER A 2 23.89 -5.56 8.09
N LEU A 3 22.79 -4.80 8.07
CA LEU A 3 22.78 -3.44 7.61
C LEU A 3 22.92 -2.50 8.81
N GLN A 4 23.94 -1.67 8.78
CA GLN A 4 24.13 -0.66 9.82
C GLN A 4 23.58 0.66 9.32
N LEU A 5 22.61 1.23 10.05
CA LEU A 5 21.97 2.45 9.66
C LEU A 5 22.33 3.57 10.65
N ALA A 6 22.73 4.72 10.13
CA ALA A 6 22.94 5.92 10.94
C ALA A 6 21.61 6.66 11.17
N ARG A 7 20.63 6.44 10.32
CA ARG A 7 19.29 7.07 10.39
C ARG A 7 18.22 6.11 9.92
N PRO A 8 16.95 6.39 10.26
CA PRO A 8 15.84 5.59 9.76
C PRO A 8 15.76 5.60 8.23
N ILE A 9 15.33 4.48 7.68
CA ILE A 9 15.01 4.36 6.25
C ILE A 9 13.50 4.12 6.14
N CYS A 10 12.84 4.85 5.24
CA CYS A 10 11.42 4.69 4.97
C CYS A 10 11.21 4.17 3.56
N PHE A 11 10.34 3.17 3.44
CA PHE A 11 9.89 2.64 2.15
C PHE A 11 8.40 2.88 2.03
N ILE A 12 7.95 3.12 0.78
CA ILE A 12 6.53 3.20 0.47
C ILE A 12 6.21 2.01 -0.43
N ASP A 13 5.20 1.23 -0.04
CA ASP A 13 4.70 0.13 -0.83
C ASP A 13 3.26 0.43 -1.21
N LEU A 14 2.91 0.24 -2.48
CA LEU A 14 1.60 0.57 -3.01
C LEU A 14 0.96 -0.65 -3.64
N GLU A 15 -0.34 -0.87 -3.33
CA GLU A 15 -1.17 -1.81 -4.05
C GLU A 15 -2.18 -1.03 -4.88
N THR A 16 -2.49 -1.52 -6.07
CA THR A 16 -3.33 -0.81 -7.04
C THR A 16 -4.44 -1.72 -7.57
N THR A 17 -5.31 -1.14 -8.40
CA THR A 17 -6.38 -1.90 -9.07
C THR A 17 -5.86 -2.75 -10.23
N GLY A 18 -4.60 -2.57 -10.65
CA GLY A 18 -3.99 -3.34 -11.74
C GLY A 18 -2.64 -2.76 -12.14
N ILE A 19 -2.18 -3.13 -13.33
CA ILE A 19 -0.86 -2.76 -13.83
C ILE A 19 -0.89 -1.60 -14.85
N ASN A 20 -2.05 -1.11 -15.21
CA ASN A 20 -2.17 -0.02 -16.17
C ASN A 20 -2.09 1.31 -15.43
N VAL A 21 -0.93 1.96 -15.49
CA VAL A 21 -0.67 3.19 -14.73
C VAL A 21 -1.53 4.38 -15.15
N SER A 22 -2.15 4.32 -16.33
CA SER A 22 -3.04 5.38 -16.81
C SER A 22 -4.46 5.25 -16.27
N LEU A 23 -4.91 4.02 -15.96
CA LEU A 23 -6.29 3.72 -15.59
C LEU A 23 -6.43 3.23 -14.15
N ASP A 24 -5.42 2.52 -13.65
CA ASP A 24 -5.52 1.89 -12.35
C ASP A 24 -5.15 2.85 -11.22
N LYS A 25 -5.76 2.64 -10.06
CA LYS A 25 -5.63 3.53 -8.91
C LYS A 25 -5.15 2.77 -7.68
N ILE A 26 -4.59 3.51 -6.74
CA ILE A 26 -4.07 2.98 -5.49
C ILE A 26 -5.21 2.51 -4.61
N VAL A 27 -5.07 1.32 -4.01
CA VAL A 27 -6.01 0.76 -3.03
C VAL A 27 -5.40 0.62 -1.63
N GLU A 28 -4.08 0.59 -1.52
CA GLU A 28 -3.40 0.54 -0.23
C GLU A 28 -2.06 1.27 -0.30
N ILE A 29 -1.76 2.01 0.75
CA ILE A 29 -0.45 2.63 0.95
C ILE A 29 0.14 2.04 2.22
N ALA A 30 1.33 1.47 2.13
CA ALA A 30 2.06 0.98 3.29
C ALA A 30 3.35 1.77 3.44
N LEU A 31 3.61 2.26 4.65
CA LEU A 31 4.87 2.89 5.01
C LEU A 31 5.64 1.93 5.90
N VAL A 32 6.86 1.63 5.51
CA VAL A 32 7.75 0.76 6.28
C VAL A 32 8.95 1.59 6.71
N LYS A 33 9.15 1.71 8.02
CA LYS A 33 10.24 2.48 8.60
C LYS A 33 11.18 1.52 9.32
N ILE A 34 12.46 1.53 8.94
CA ILE A 34 13.49 0.73 9.59
C ILE A 34 14.37 1.67 10.41
N MET A 35 14.42 1.42 11.72
CA MET A 35 15.17 2.24 12.66
C MET A 35 16.64 1.81 12.69
N PRO A 36 17.56 2.68 13.16
CA PRO A 36 18.98 2.33 13.24
C PRO A 36 19.28 1.08 14.06
N ASP A 37 18.45 0.75 15.05
CA ASP A 37 18.61 -0.45 15.86
C ASP A 37 18.07 -1.72 15.20
N GLY A 38 17.57 -1.62 13.95
CA GLY A 38 17.03 -2.74 13.22
C GLY A 38 15.54 -2.98 13.42
N THR A 39 14.88 -2.24 14.31
CA THR A 39 13.44 -2.40 14.51
C THR A 39 12.69 -1.86 13.30
N LYS A 40 11.51 -2.44 13.05
CA LYS A 40 10.70 -2.11 11.89
C LYS A 40 9.32 -1.66 12.33
N GLN A 41 8.85 -0.57 11.77
CA GLN A 41 7.50 -0.06 11.98
C GLN A 41 6.77 -0.08 10.64
N VAL A 42 5.53 -0.58 10.64
CA VAL A 42 4.72 -0.65 9.41
C VAL A 42 3.39 0.02 9.68
N LYS A 43 3.00 0.95 8.83
CA LYS A 43 1.67 1.57 8.85
C LYS A 43 1.02 1.32 7.50
N ARG A 44 -0.22 0.84 7.52
CA ARG A 44 -0.98 0.55 6.30
C ARG A 44 -2.28 1.35 6.31
N LYS A 45 -2.66 1.84 5.14
CA LYS A 45 -3.90 2.58 4.97
C LYS A 45 -4.57 2.16 3.68
N LEU A 46 -5.82 1.74 3.77
CA LEU A 46 -6.63 1.43 2.61
C LEU A 46 -7.13 2.73 1.98
N VAL A 47 -7.28 2.71 0.67
CA VAL A 47 -7.76 3.84 -0.12
C VAL A 47 -8.90 3.37 -1.01
N ASN A 48 -9.98 4.14 -1.06
CA ASN A 48 -11.06 3.86 -2.00
C ASN A 48 -10.64 4.33 -3.39
N PRO A 49 -10.45 3.41 -4.36
CA PRO A 49 -10.01 3.78 -5.69
C PRO A 49 -11.09 4.41 -6.55
N GLU A 50 -12.35 4.42 -6.07
CA GLU A 50 -13.51 4.93 -6.81
C GLU A 50 -13.73 4.17 -8.13
N MET A 51 -13.28 2.91 -8.17
CA MET A 51 -13.50 2.01 -9.30
C MET A 51 -13.49 0.57 -8.80
N HIS A 52 -14.04 -0.33 -9.61
CA HIS A 52 -14.04 -1.75 -9.30
C HIS A 52 -12.62 -2.33 -9.35
N ILE A 53 -12.28 -3.14 -8.35
CA ILE A 53 -11.02 -3.88 -8.35
C ILE A 53 -11.27 -5.22 -9.03
N PRO A 54 -10.60 -5.52 -10.16
CA PRO A 54 -10.79 -6.81 -10.83
C PRO A 54 -10.51 -7.99 -9.89
N GLU A 55 -11.31 -9.05 -9.98
CA GLU A 55 -11.18 -10.18 -9.08
C GLU A 55 -9.79 -10.83 -9.14
N GLN A 56 -9.19 -10.90 -10.33
CA GLN A 56 -7.85 -11.45 -10.47
C GLN A 56 -6.80 -10.61 -9.75
N VAL A 57 -7.01 -9.30 -9.62
CA VAL A 57 -6.11 -8.42 -8.88
C VAL A 57 -6.31 -8.61 -7.38
N THR A 58 -7.56 -8.70 -6.93
CA THR A 58 -7.87 -9.02 -5.53
C THR A 58 -7.24 -10.36 -5.12
N ALA A 59 -7.21 -11.33 -6.02
CA ALA A 59 -6.58 -12.62 -5.75
C ALA A 59 -5.07 -12.50 -5.48
N ILE A 60 -4.43 -11.45 -6.00
CA ILE A 60 -2.99 -11.23 -5.80
C ILE A 60 -2.71 -10.53 -4.47
N HIS A 61 -3.37 -9.41 -4.16
CA HIS A 61 -3.05 -8.63 -2.97
C HIS A 61 -4.07 -8.76 -1.84
N GLY A 62 -5.18 -9.46 -2.08
CA GLY A 62 -6.17 -9.72 -1.04
C GLY A 62 -7.12 -8.56 -0.73
N ILE A 63 -7.04 -7.45 -1.45
CA ILE A 63 -7.89 -6.28 -1.20
C ILE A 63 -9.07 -6.31 -2.17
N SER A 64 -10.29 -6.31 -1.62
CA SER A 64 -11.53 -6.37 -2.37
C SER A 64 -12.27 -5.03 -2.37
N ASP A 65 -13.25 -4.89 -3.27
CA ASP A 65 -14.12 -3.70 -3.29
C ASP A 65 -14.78 -3.47 -1.93
N GLU A 66 -15.21 -4.54 -1.28
CA GLU A 66 -15.87 -4.46 0.02
C GLU A 66 -14.96 -3.84 1.08
N MET A 67 -13.67 -4.14 1.02
CA MET A 67 -12.71 -3.64 2.01
C MET A 67 -12.44 -2.14 1.86
N VAL A 68 -12.55 -1.59 0.66
CA VAL A 68 -12.20 -0.19 0.39
C VAL A 68 -13.41 0.73 0.22
N LYS A 69 -14.62 0.20 0.23
CA LYS A 69 -15.81 1.00 -0.05
C LYS A 69 -16.02 2.16 0.93
N ASP A 70 -15.61 1.98 2.18
CA ASP A 70 -15.73 3.00 3.22
C ASP A 70 -14.40 3.69 3.53
N ALA A 71 -13.34 3.35 2.80
CA ALA A 71 -12.04 3.98 2.97
C ALA A 71 -12.06 5.39 2.34
N PRO A 72 -11.19 6.31 2.82
CA PRO A 72 -11.07 7.62 2.18
C PRO A 72 -10.52 7.48 0.77
N THR A 73 -10.87 8.42 -0.10
CA THR A 73 -10.27 8.49 -1.44
C THR A 73 -8.87 9.08 -1.34
N PHE A 74 -8.10 8.94 -2.42
CA PHE A 74 -6.72 9.42 -2.41
C PHE A 74 -6.62 10.93 -2.18
N LYS A 75 -7.66 11.67 -2.57
CA LYS A 75 -7.68 13.13 -2.42
C LYS A 75 -8.12 13.61 -1.02
N GLN A 76 -8.55 12.70 -0.20
CA GLN A 76 -9.02 13.06 1.16
C GLN A 76 -7.89 13.04 2.19
#